data_232ae2a44a67fd479ada9458f1ed74fe
#
_entry.id   232ae2a44a67fd479ada9458f1ed74fe
#
_cell.length_a   1.000
_cell.length_b   1.000
_cell.length_c   1.000
_cell.angle_alpha   90.00
_cell.angle_beta   90.00
_cell.angle_gamma   90.00
#
_symmetry.space_group_name_H-M   'P 1'
#
loop_
_entity.id
_entity.type
_entity.pdbx_description
1 polymer ?
#
loop_
_entity_poly.entity_id
_entity_poly.type
_entity_poly.pdbx_seq_one_letter_code
_entity_poly.pdbx_strand_id
1 'polypeptide(L)'
;ILPTFVDGDRSEHLTSGTVGLSSERITKGLIVLCLVAIAVGIVMIGYLHFENFWMGIGVATMFLMLPYTVQMMGRLPHVLPAALLVWAVVLYRMPFLSGVMLGICTGMIYYPLFLLPVWLGFYWKRGLSRFLMGCLLAVSLLVFALAYTSASVEEFWLNFQAMFGLWWPKYGGLQGIWSAGWEPVFRLPFIAGSIALSVALVVWPTRKNLGALLSGSCAIMLAIQFWHGHGGGLVMAWYLPLALLAIFRPNLE
;
A
#
# COMPACT_ATOMS: atom_id res chain seq x y z
N ILE A 1 47.15 38.82 2.35
CA ILE A 1 46.19 38.44 1.31
C ILE A 1 44.96 37.91 2.06
N LEU A 2 43.94 38.79 2.21
CA LEU A 2 42.63 38.45 2.80
C LEU A 2 41.69 37.98 1.68
N PRO A 3 40.94 36.86 1.84
CA PRO A 3 39.90 36.50 0.90
C PRO A 3 38.66 37.36 1.10
N THR A 4 38.24 38.02 0.04
CA THR A 4 36.95 38.71 -0.07
C THR A 4 35.81 37.73 0.08
N PHE A 5 35.04 37.90 1.15
CA PHE A 5 33.79 37.17 1.39
C PHE A 5 32.73 37.73 0.41
N VAL A 6 32.32 36.90 -0.55
CA VAL A 6 31.25 37.24 -1.47
C VAL A 6 29.91 37.01 -0.76
N ASP A 7 29.14 38.07 -0.62
CA ASP A 7 27.84 38.15 0.06
C ASP A 7 26.69 37.63 -0.83
N GLY A 8 26.94 36.52 -1.58
CA GLY A 8 25.94 35.92 -2.48
C GLY A 8 25.12 34.75 -1.88
N ASP A 9 25.46 34.28 -0.69
CA ASP A 9 24.96 33.00 -0.17
C ASP A 9 23.74 33.10 0.77
N ARG A 10 23.36 34.30 1.15
CA ARG A 10 22.24 34.53 2.11
C ARG A 10 20.84 34.45 1.49
N SER A 11 20.70 34.80 0.23
CA SER A 11 19.39 34.79 -0.45
C SER A 11 18.96 33.41 -0.93
N GLU A 12 19.93 32.57 -1.33
CA GLU A 12 19.63 31.20 -1.74
C GLU A 12 19.29 30.30 -0.53
N HIS A 13 19.93 30.45 0.61
CA HIS A 13 19.60 29.71 1.83
C HIS A 13 18.21 30.08 2.40
N LEU A 14 17.77 31.31 2.26
CA LEU A 14 16.43 31.72 2.73
C LEU A 14 15.31 31.23 1.81
N THR A 15 15.52 31.17 0.49
CA THR A 15 14.54 30.64 -0.47
C THR A 15 14.46 29.12 -0.41
N SER A 16 15.56 28.42 -0.27
CA SER A 16 15.57 26.96 -0.09
C SER A 16 14.94 26.54 1.24
N GLY A 17 15.17 27.29 2.32
CA GLY A 17 14.58 27.07 3.63
C GLY A 17 13.06 27.25 3.66
N THR A 18 12.53 28.27 2.99
CA THR A 18 11.06 28.51 2.94
C THR A 18 10.33 27.52 2.06
N VAL A 19 10.90 27.10 0.94
CA VAL A 19 10.35 26.06 0.08
C VAL A 19 10.39 24.70 0.81
N GLY A 20 11.46 24.39 1.52
CA GLY A 20 11.56 23.19 2.35
C GLY A 20 10.52 23.13 3.47
N LEU A 21 10.32 24.22 4.19
CA LEU A 21 9.35 24.34 5.28
C LEU A 21 7.90 24.23 4.81
N SER A 22 7.56 24.80 3.63
CA SER A 22 6.22 24.68 3.05
C SER A 22 5.94 23.24 2.59
N SER A 23 6.89 22.60 1.93
CA SER A 23 6.79 21.20 1.51
C SER A 23 6.63 20.24 2.69
N GLU A 24 7.37 20.45 3.77
CA GLU A 24 7.27 19.66 5.00
C GLU A 24 5.90 19.80 5.68
N ARG A 25 5.35 21.01 5.74
CA ARG A 25 4.01 21.25 6.30
C ARG A 25 2.92 20.57 5.46
N ILE A 26 3.01 20.66 4.14
CA ILE A 26 2.07 19.98 3.22
C ILE A 26 2.14 18.47 3.41
N THR A 27 3.33 17.90 3.48
CA THR A 27 3.53 16.48 3.69
C THR A 27 2.94 16.01 5.03
N LYS A 28 3.19 16.74 6.13
CA LYS A 28 2.60 16.46 7.44
C LYS A 28 1.06 16.54 7.41
N GLY A 29 0.52 17.58 6.76
CA GLY A 29 -0.92 17.73 6.58
C GLY A 29 -1.53 16.55 5.81
N LEU A 30 -0.87 16.10 4.75
CA LEU A 30 -1.32 14.95 3.95
C LEU A 30 -1.26 13.64 4.74
N ILE A 31 -0.24 13.44 5.57
CA ILE A 31 -0.14 12.28 6.47
C ILE A 31 -1.33 12.26 7.44
N VAL A 32 -1.62 13.38 8.09
CA VAL A 32 -2.75 13.50 9.02
C VAL A 32 -4.07 13.21 8.29
N LEU A 33 -4.25 13.79 7.09
CA LEU A 33 -5.44 13.54 6.27
C LEU A 33 -5.60 12.05 5.95
N CYS A 34 -4.52 11.37 5.57
CA CYS A 34 -4.54 9.93 5.30
C CYS A 34 -4.89 9.12 6.56
N LEU A 35 -4.33 9.46 7.74
CA LEU A 35 -4.66 8.80 9.00
C LEU A 35 -6.15 8.95 9.35
N VAL A 36 -6.68 10.17 9.20
CA VAL A 36 -8.12 10.43 9.38
C VAL A 36 -8.94 9.64 8.37
N ALA A 37 -8.52 9.60 7.10
CA ALA A 37 -9.19 8.83 6.06
C ALA A 37 -9.21 7.32 6.38
N ILE A 38 -8.13 6.76 6.93
CA ILE A 38 -8.08 5.36 7.38
C ILE A 38 -9.08 5.15 8.52
N ALA A 39 -9.05 5.98 9.56
CA ALA A 39 -9.94 5.86 10.71
C ALA A 39 -11.41 5.94 10.30
N VAL A 40 -11.77 6.93 9.49
CA VAL A 40 -13.12 7.09 8.91
C VAL A 40 -13.49 5.87 8.06
N GLY A 41 -12.58 5.40 7.21
CA GLY A 41 -12.81 4.21 6.38
C GLY A 41 -13.07 2.95 7.20
N ILE A 42 -12.34 2.72 8.29
CA ILE A 42 -12.56 1.60 9.22
C ILE A 42 -13.96 1.69 9.85
N VAL A 43 -14.36 2.87 10.35
CA VAL A 43 -15.68 3.09 10.92
C VAL A 43 -16.77 2.87 9.87
N MET A 44 -16.57 3.37 8.64
CA MET A 44 -17.51 3.16 7.53
C MET A 44 -17.66 1.68 7.16
N ILE A 45 -16.57 0.90 7.15
CA ILE A 45 -16.65 -0.55 6.93
C ILE A 45 -17.46 -1.21 8.03
N GLY A 46 -17.22 -0.86 9.28
CA GLY A 46 -18.00 -1.34 10.43
C GLY A 46 -19.49 -1.03 10.28
N TYR A 47 -19.82 0.20 9.93
CA TYR A 47 -21.20 0.66 9.79
C TYR A 47 -21.91 0.10 8.54
N LEU A 48 -21.30 0.25 7.36
CA LEU A 48 -21.96 -0.05 6.07
C LEU A 48 -21.93 -1.54 5.72
N HIS A 49 -20.92 -2.27 6.18
CA HIS A 49 -20.67 -3.63 5.69
C HIS A 49 -20.80 -4.69 6.78
N PHE A 50 -20.56 -4.32 8.02
CA PHE A 50 -20.69 -5.24 9.17
C PHE A 50 -21.89 -4.92 10.05
N GLU A 51 -22.66 -3.86 9.74
CA GLU A 51 -23.82 -3.42 10.50
C GLU A 51 -23.52 -3.19 11.99
N ASN A 52 -22.25 -2.93 12.31
CA ASN A 52 -21.76 -2.77 13.67
C ASN A 52 -20.86 -1.52 13.78
N PHE A 53 -21.50 -0.38 14.08
CA PHE A 53 -20.83 0.90 14.23
C PHE A 53 -19.80 0.91 15.37
N TRP A 54 -20.16 0.31 16.51
CA TRP A 54 -19.30 0.29 17.69
C TRP A 54 -18.04 -0.54 17.47
N MET A 55 -18.15 -1.63 16.73
CA MET A 55 -16.99 -2.41 16.30
C MET A 55 -16.07 -1.56 15.43
N GLY A 56 -16.62 -0.81 14.47
CA GLY A 56 -15.85 0.10 13.63
C GLY A 56 -15.08 1.13 14.43
N ILE A 57 -15.72 1.77 15.43
CA ILE A 57 -15.07 2.71 16.35
C ILE A 57 -13.96 2.02 17.14
N GLY A 58 -14.24 0.86 17.73
CA GLY A 58 -13.27 0.10 18.52
C GLY A 58 -12.02 -0.24 17.72
N VAL A 59 -12.19 -0.72 16.49
CA VAL A 59 -11.07 -1.05 15.57
C VAL A 59 -10.30 0.21 15.18
N ALA A 60 -10.99 1.31 14.85
CA ALA A 60 -10.33 2.57 14.50
C ALA A 60 -9.52 3.14 15.68
N THR A 61 -10.09 3.09 16.89
CA THR A 61 -9.39 3.50 18.11
C THR A 61 -8.17 2.63 18.36
N MET A 62 -8.32 1.31 18.26
CA MET A 62 -7.21 0.38 18.42
C MET A 62 -6.11 0.65 17.39
N PHE A 63 -6.47 0.87 16.11
CA PHE A 63 -5.52 1.20 15.07
C PHE A 63 -4.71 2.45 15.41
N LEU A 64 -5.37 3.53 15.87
CA LEU A 64 -4.70 4.79 16.21
C LEU A 64 -3.84 4.67 17.48
N MET A 65 -4.21 3.82 18.43
CA MET A 65 -3.47 3.63 19.69
C MET A 65 -2.32 2.64 19.59
N LEU A 66 -2.21 1.88 18.52
CA LEU A 66 -1.09 0.94 18.34
C LEU A 66 0.25 1.69 18.27
N PRO A 67 1.27 1.29 19.05
CA PRO A 67 2.62 1.88 18.98
C PRO A 67 3.21 1.83 17.57
N TYR A 68 2.90 0.78 16.82
CA TYR A 68 3.32 0.62 15.44
C TYR A 68 2.77 1.73 14.53
N THR A 69 1.50 2.11 14.71
CA THR A 69 0.87 3.20 13.94
C THR A 69 1.61 4.51 14.17
N VAL A 70 1.91 4.82 15.43
CA VAL A 70 2.63 6.06 15.79
C VAL A 70 4.04 6.08 15.20
N GLN A 71 4.75 4.96 15.23
CA GLN A 71 6.14 4.89 14.77
C GLN A 71 6.28 4.83 13.25
N MET A 72 5.40 4.08 12.58
CA MET A 72 5.58 3.74 11.16
C MET A 72 4.67 4.52 10.22
N MET A 73 3.50 4.96 10.66
CA MET A 73 2.53 5.68 9.82
C MET A 73 2.83 7.19 9.68
N GLY A 74 3.90 7.68 10.29
CA GLY A 74 4.38 9.07 10.14
C GLY A 74 5.06 9.38 8.80
N ARG A 75 5.03 8.43 7.83
CA ARG A 75 5.64 8.56 6.50
C ARG A 75 4.60 8.38 5.42
N LEU A 76 4.57 9.29 4.44
CA LEU A 76 3.60 9.25 3.35
C LEU A 76 3.59 7.91 2.57
N PRO A 77 4.75 7.29 2.22
CA PRO A 77 4.78 6.01 1.52
C PRO A 77 4.16 4.84 2.30
N HIS A 78 3.93 4.99 3.60
CA HIS A 78 3.33 3.97 4.46
C HIS A 78 1.83 4.19 4.64
N VAL A 79 1.43 5.44 4.91
CA VAL A 79 0.04 5.75 5.25
C VAL A 79 -0.88 5.84 4.02
N LEU A 80 -0.36 6.35 2.89
CA LEU A 80 -1.18 6.56 1.70
C LEU A 80 -1.65 5.24 1.06
N PRO A 81 -0.79 4.20 0.88
CA PRO A 81 -1.27 2.91 0.40
C PRO A 81 -2.27 2.24 1.35
N ALA A 82 -2.07 2.38 2.67
CA ALA A 82 -3.01 1.88 3.65
C ALA A 82 -4.39 2.55 3.51
N ALA A 83 -4.42 3.88 3.35
CA ALA A 83 -5.66 4.62 3.10
C ALA A 83 -6.36 4.14 1.82
N LEU A 84 -5.63 4.01 0.71
CA LEU A 84 -6.17 3.54 -0.56
C LEU A 84 -6.73 2.13 -0.46
N LEU A 85 -6.05 1.20 0.24
CA LEU A 85 -6.54 -0.16 0.45
C LEU A 85 -7.80 -0.20 1.30
N VAL A 86 -7.87 0.59 2.38
CA VAL A 86 -9.08 0.71 3.21
C VAL A 86 -10.24 1.25 2.38
N TRP A 87 -10.02 2.29 1.59
CA TRP A 87 -11.07 2.85 0.73
C TRP A 87 -11.44 1.94 -0.44
N ALA A 88 -10.51 1.14 -0.97
CA ALA A 88 -10.85 0.08 -1.91
C ALA A 88 -11.86 -0.91 -1.31
N VAL A 89 -11.71 -1.22 -0.02
CA VAL A 89 -12.66 -2.07 0.72
C VAL A 89 -13.97 -1.34 1.03
N VAL A 90 -13.95 -0.07 1.45
CA VAL A 90 -15.19 0.73 1.63
C VAL A 90 -16.04 0.69 0.36
N LEU A 91 -15.39 0.81 -0.80
CA LEU A 91 -16.01 0.89 -2.12
C LEU A 91 -16.19 -0.49 -2.80
N TYR A 92 -16.04 -1.61 -2.09
CA TYR A 92 -16.06 -2.94 -2.71
C TYR A 92 -17.36 -3.27 -3.46
N ARG A 93 -18.49 -2.65 -3.08
CA ARG A 93 -19.77 -2.77 -3.79
C ARG A 93 -19.81 -2.03 -5.13
N MET A 94 -18.85 -1.12 -5.35
CA MET A 94 -18.66 -0.36 -6.59
C MET A 94 -17.37 -0.83 -7.28
N PRO A 95 -17.39 -1.91 -8.11
CA PRO A 95 -16.20 -2.54 -8.64
C PRO A 95 -15.24 -1.58 -9.35
N PHE A 96 -15.78 -0.62 -10.11
CA PHE A 96 -14.98 0.38 -10.81
C PHE A 96 -14.16 1.25 -9.85
N LEU A 97 -14.80 1.84 -8.84
CA LEU A 97 -14.13 2.72 -7.88
C LEU A 97 -13.14 1.95 -7.00
N SER A 98 -13.51 0.75 -6.57
CA SER A 98 -12.61 -0.15 -5.86
C SER A 98 -11.38 -0.49 -6.71
N GLY A 99 -11.57 -0.73 -8.01
CA GLY A 99 -10.49 -0.92 -8.98
C GLY A 99 -9.60 0.31 -9.12
N VAL A 100 -10.18 1.51 -9.18
CA VAL A 100 -9.41 2.78 -9.22
C VAL A 100 -8.54 2.91 -7.98
N MET A 101 -9.08 2.69 -6.77
CA MET A 101 -8.31 2.78 -5.52
C MET A 101 -7.15 1.78 -5.51
N LEU A 102 -7.41 0.53 -5.88
CA LEU A 102 -6.36 -0.49 -5.95
C LEU A 102 -5.35 -0.18 -7.06
N GLY A 103 -5.80 0.32 -8.21
CA GLY A 103 -4.93 0.72 -9.32
C GLY A 103 -3.98 1.87 -8.96
N ILE A 104 -4.48 2.90 -8.26
CA ILE A 104 -3.62 3.98 -7.72
C ILE A 104 -2.60 3.39 -6.74
N CYS A 105 -3.05 2.51 -5.84
CA CYS A 105 -2.20 1.88 -4.85
C CYS A 105 -1.08 1.05 -5.51
N THR A 106 -1.40 0.24 -6.53
CA THR A 106 -0.42 -0.57 -7.28
C THR A 106 0.55 0.27 -8.10
N GLY A 107 0.08 1.41 -8.62
CA GLY A 107 0.93 2.32 -9.37
C GLY A 107 1.87 3.16 -8.50
N MET A 108 1.60 3.28 -7.21
CA MET A 108 2.51 3.95 -6.27
C MET A 108 3.53 3.00 -5.68
N ILE A 109 3.12 1.77 -5.39
CA ILE A 109 3.94 0.72 -4.78
C ILE A 109 3.53 -0.62 -5.40
N TYR A 110 4.47 -1.41 -5.88
CA TYR A 110 4.18 -2.66 -6.60
C TYR A 110 3.56 -3.77 -5.74
N TYR A 111 3.65 -3.73 -4.41
CA TYR A 111 3.15 -4.80 -3.53
C TYR A 111 1.64 -5.11 -3.66
N PRO A 112 0.75 -4.12 -3.79
CA PRO A 112 -0.67 -4.39 -4.03
C PRO A 112 -0.97 -5.15 -5.32
N LEU A 113 -0.03 -5.25 -6.27
CA LEU A 113 -0.15 -6.14 -7.44
C LEU A 113 -0.37 -7.60 -7.04
N PHE A 114 0.24 -8.04 -5.95
CA PHE A 114 0.08 -9.39 -5.44
C PHE A 114 -1.32 -9.64 -4.84
N LEU A 115 -2.10 -8.61 -4.57
CA LEU A 115 -3.50 -8.72 -4.16
C LEU A 115 -4.43 -8.97 -5.34
N LEU A 116 -4.02 -8.59 -6.56
CA LEU A 116 -4.87 -8.70 -7.76
C LEU A 116 -5.49 -10.10 -7.92
N PRO A 117 -4.78 -11.24 -7.77
CA PRO A 117 -5.41 -12.54 -7.92
C PRO A 117 -6.63 -12.74 -7.01
N VAL A 118 -6.53 -12.37 -5.73
CA VAL A 118 -7.64 -12.50 -4.76
C VAL A 118 -8.79 -11.57 -5.12
N TRP A 119 -8.50 -10.32 -5.50
CA TRP A 119 -9.51 -9.34 -5.89
C TRP A 119 -10.18 -9.70 -7.22
N LEU A 120 -9.44 -10.20 -8.21
CA LEU A 120 -10.00 -10.74 -9.45
C LEU A 120 -10.91 -11.94 -9.18
N GLY A 121 -10.46 -12.85 -8.32
CA GLY A 121 -11.27 -13.99 -7.88
C GLY A 121 -12.55 -13.55 -7.15
N PHE A 122 -12.49 -12.48 -6.34
CA PHE A 122 -13.65 -11.91 -5.65
C PHE A 122 -14.67 -11.31 -6.64
N TYR A 123 -14.20 -10.57 -7.64
CA TYR A 123 -15.04 -9.90 -8.64
C TYR A 123 -15.42 -10.79 -9.83
N TRP A 124 -14.92 -12.03 -9.93
CA TRP A 124 -15.11 -12.91 -11.09
C TRP A 124 -16.55 -12.96 -11.60
N LYS A 125 -17.54 -13.07 -10.69
CA LYS A 125 -18.97 -13.08 -11.01
C LYS A 125 -19.71 -11.79 -10.60
N ARG A 126 -18.98 -10.74 -10.21
CA ARG A 126 -19.55 -9.53 -9.57
C ARG A 126 -19.09 -8.23 -10.23
N GLY A 127 -18.77 -8.26 -11.52
CA GLY A 127 -18.37 -7.08 -12.27
C GLY A 127 -16.86 -6.94 -12.46
N LEU A 128 -16.18 -8.05 -12.75
CA LEU A 128 -14.76 -8.12 -13.03
C LEU A 128 -14.30 -7.11 -14.08
N SER A 129 -15.06 -6.95 -15.19
CA SER A 129 -14.71 -6.00 -16.25
C SER A 129 -14.66 -4.55 -15.73
N ARG A 130 -15.66 -4.17 -14.90
CA ARG A 130 -15.69 -2.83 -14.29
C ARG A 130 -14.52 -2.61 -13.33
N PHE A 131 -14.19 -3.62 -12.53
CA PHE A 131 -13.03 -3.57 -11.63
C PHE A 131 -11.72 -3.42 -12.42
N LEU A 132 -11.51 -4.23 -13.44
CA LEU A 132 -10.34 -4.15 -14.31
C LEU A 132 -10.25 -2.80 -15.04
N MET A 133 -11.38 -2.28 -15.56
CA MET A 133 -11.41 -0.94 -16.18
C MET A 133 -10.96 0.13 -15.19
N GLY A 134 -11.41 0.09 -13.93
CA GLY A 134 -10.97 1.02 -12.89
C GLY A 134 -9.47 0.90 -12.62
N CYS A 135 -8.95 -0.31 -12.44
CA CYS A 135 -7.51 -0.55 -12.25
C CYS A 135 -6.69 -0.05 -13.44
N LEU A 136 -7.07 -0.43 -14.65
CA LEU A 136 -6.34 -0.05 -15.87
C LEU A 136 -6.37 1.47 -16.08
N LEU A 137 -7.52 2.12 -15.88
CA LEU A 137 -7.62 3.58 -15.98
C LEU A 137 -6.65 4.26 -15.01
N ALA A 138 -6.66 3.85 -13.73
CA ALA A 138 -5.79 4.44 -12.72
C ALA A 138 -4.31 4.24 -13.04
N VAL A 139 -3.91 3.01 -13.38
CA VAL A 139 -2.53 2.68 -13.75
C VAL A 139 -2.11 3.44 -15.02
N SER A 140 -2.97 3.51 -16.04
CA SER A 140 -2.68 4.24 -17.28
C SER A 140 -2.48 5.73 -17.03
N LEU A 141 -3.30 6.35 -16.17
CA LEU A 141 -3.15 7.76 -15.80
C LEU A 141 -1.82 8.00 -15.06
N LEU A 142 -1.43 7.10 -14.15
CA LEU A 142 -0.16 7.22 -13.43
C LEU A 142 1.04 7.02 -14.36
N VAL A 143 0.99 6.05 -15.28
CA VAL A 143 2.04 5.84 -16.28
C VAL A 143 2.12 7.04 -17.23
N PHE A 144 0.98 7.61 -17.63
CA PHE A 144 0.95 8.82 -18.44
C PHE A 144 1.57 10.02 -17.71
N ALA A 145 1.20 10.20 -16.42
CA ALA A 145 1.79 11.25 -15.58
C ALA A 145 3.31 11.05 -15.43
N LEU A 146 3.76 9.81 -15.25
CA LEU A 146 5.17 9.46 -15.18
C LEU A 146 5.89 9.81 -16.49
N ALA A 147 5.31 9.45 -17.63
CA ALA A 147 5.87 9.77 -18.94
C ALA A 147 5.96 11.29 -19.19
N TYR A 148 4.94 12.03 -18.73
CA TYR A 148 4.91 13.49 -18.85
C TYR A 148 5.95 14.20 -17.96
N THR A 149 6.24 13.65 -16.77
CA THR A 149 7.18 14.24 -15.80
C THR A 149 8.62 13.80 -16.00
N SER A 150 8.88 12.73 -16.75
CA SER A 150 10.23 12.23 -17.00
C SER A 150 10.95 13.10 -18.05
N ALA A 151 12.17 13.51 -17.74
CA ALA A 151 12.99 14.36 -18.62
C ALA A 151 13.61 13.55 -19.80
N SER A 152 13.75 12.22 -19.65
CA SER A 152 14.33 11.34 -20.67
C SER A 152 13.62 9.97 -20.69
N VAL A 153 13.79 9.25 -21.80
CA VAL A 153 13.27 7.87 -21.95
C VAL A 153 13.93 6.92 -20.93
N GLU A 154 15.20 7.13 -20.62
CA GLU A 154 15.92 6.32 -19.63
C GLU A 154 15.37 6.54 -18.23
N GLU A 155 15.12 7.78 -17.86
CA GLU A 155 14.49 8.13 -16.57
C GLU A 155 13.08 7.55 -16.47
N PHE A 156 12.28 7.69 -17.53
CA PHE A 156 10.96 7.05 -17.60
C PHE A 156 11.07 5.54 -17.36
N TRP A 157 11.98 4.86 -18.04
CA TRP A 157 12.12 3.42 -17.93
C TRP A 157 12.56 2.97 -16.55
N LEU A 158 13.52 3.67 -15.93
CA LEU A 158 13.95 3.41 -14.56
C LEU A 158 12.80 3.57 -13.55
N ASN A 159 12.05 4.66 -13.67
CA ASN A 159 10.92 4.93 -12.79
C ASN A 159 9.76 3.95 -13.02
N PHE A 160 9.51 3.55 -14.27
CA PHE A 160 8.53 2.54 -14.62
C PHE A 160 8.88 1.17 -14.03
N GLN A 161 10.13 0.76 -14.11
CA GLN A 161 10.61 -0.46 -13.47
C GLN A 161 10.45 -0.40 -11.94
N ALA A 162 10.74 0.75 -11.33
CA ALA A 162 10.54 0.96 -9.89
C ALA A 162 9.07 0.87 -9.50
N MET A 163 8.17 1.47 -10.29
CA MET A 163 6.73 1.49 -10.09
C MET A 163 6.13 0.08 -10.05
N PHE A 164 6.58 -0.82 -10.91
CA PHE A 164 6.06 -2.18 -11.02
C PHE A 164 6.95 -3.26 -10.37
N GLY A 165 8.05 -2.86 -9.73
CA GLY A 165 8.97 -3.80 -9.11
C GLY A 165 9.70 -4.71 -10.11
N LEU A 166 9.89 -4.26 -11.36
CA LEU A 166 10.51 -5.03 -12.45
C LEU A 166 12.05 -4.99 -12.35
N TRP A 167 12.57 -5.23 -11.15
CA TRP A 167 14.00 -5.31 -10.91
C TRP A 167 14.45 -6.77 -10.83
N TRP A 168 15.66 -7.02 -11.32
CA TRP A 168 16.33 -8.28 -11.02
C TRP A 168 16.45 -8.44 -9.49
N PRO A 169 16.25 -9.65 -8.96
CA PRO A 169 16.37 -9.89 -7.52
C PRO A 169 17.73 -9.42 -7.01
N LYS A 170 17.73 -8.43 -6.14
CA LYS A 170 18.96 -8.00 -5.47
C LYS A 170 19.31 -9.02 -4.41
N TYR A 171 20.52 -9.59 -4.51
CA TYR A 171 21.05 -10.56 -3.55
C TYR A 171 21.83 -9.89 -2.40
N GLY A 172 22.20 -8.61 -2.55
CA GLY A 172 22.93 -7.85 -1.54
C GLY A 172 22.01 -6.88 -0.78
N GLY A 173 22.43 -6.50 0.44
CA GLY A 173 21.71 -5.54 1.28
C GLY A 173 20.40 -6.04 1.86
N LEU A 174 20.25 -7.36 2.03
CA LEU A 174 19.09 -7.99 2.67
C LEU A 174 19.02 -7.60 4.14
N GLN A 175 17.81 -7.39 4.65
CA GLN A 175 17.50 -6.99 6.01
C GLN A 175 16.63 -8.05 6.71
N GLY A 176 16.49 -7.89 8.02
CA GLY A 176 15.67 -8.79 8.84
C GLY A 176 16.27 -10.19 8.93
N ILE A 177 15.44 -11.22 8.84
CA ILE A 177 15.87 -12.62 8.95
C ILE A 177 16.91 -13.00 7.88
N TRP A 178 16.88 -12.36 6.72
CA TRP A 178 17.77 -12.65 5.59
C TRP A 178 19.18 -12.02 5.77
N SER A 179 19.35 -11.08 6.70
CA SER A 179 20.66 -10.53 7.07
C SER A 179 21.43 -11.43 8.05
N ALA A 180 20.79 -12.46 8.60
CA ALA A 180 21.37 -13.39 9.57
C ALA A 180 22.26 -14.50 8.93
N GLY A 181 22.69 -14.30 7.69
CA GLY A 181 23.61 -15.24 7.01
C GLY A 181 22.93 -16.38 6.24
N TRP A 182 21.61 -16.30 6.03
CA TRP A 182 20.90 -17.28 5.22
C TRP A 182 21.20 -17.08 3.73
N GLU A 183 21.43 -18.18 3.03
CA GLU A 183 21.58 -18.18 1.57
C GLU A 183 20.30 -17.64 0.90
N PRO A 184 20.41 -16.71 -0.08
CA PRO A 184 19.24 -16.13 -0.78
C PRO A 184 18.32 -17.18 -1.44
N VAL A 185 18.83 -18.36 -1.74
CA VAL A 185 18.09 -19.49 -2.31
C VAL A 185 16.96 -19.96 -1.39
N PHE A 186 17.12 -19.86 -0.08
CA PHE A 186 16.06 -20.23 0.88
C PHE A 186 14.82 -19.34 0.81
N ARG A 187 14.87 -18.23 0.06
CA ARG A 187 13.68 -17.40 -0.24
C ARG A 187 12.73 -18.08 -1.26
N LEU A 188 13.24 -18.98 -2.11
CA LEU A 188 12.44 -19.62 -3.17
C LEU A 188 11.24 -20.40 -2.64
N PRO A 189 11.34 -21.21 -1.57
CA PRO A 189 10.18 -21.88 -0.97
C PRO A 189 9.10 -20.90 -0.49
N PHE A 190 9.49 -19.76 0.08
CA PHE A 190 8.53 -18.74 0.53
C PHE A 190 7.84 -18.03 -0.63
N ILE A 191 8.57 -17.77 -1.72
CA ILE A 191 7.99 -17.22 -2.96
C ILE A 191 6.99 -18.22 -3.55
N ALA A 192 7.40 -19.50 -3.69
CA ALA A 192 6.52 -20.56 -4.19
C ALA A 192 5.27 -20.72 -3.30
N GLY A 193 5.46 -20.72 -1.97
CA GLY A 193 4.36 -20.76 -1.00
C GLY A 193 3.41 -19.56 -1.13
N SER A 194 3.93 -18.36 -1.35
CA SER A 194 3.11 -17.14 -1.56
C SER A 194 2.29 -17.22 -2.84
N ILE A 195 2.88 -17.73 -3.92
CA ILE A 195 2.17 -17.96 -5.19
C ILE A 195 1.09 -19.03 -5.00
N ALA A 196 1.43 -20.16 -4.36
CA ALA A 196 0.48 -21.22 -4.09
C ALA A 196 -0.68 -20.75 -3.22
N LEU A 197 -0.41 -19.93 -2.18
CA LEU A 197 -1.42 -19.30 -1.35
C LEU A 197 -2.33 -18.37 -2.18
N SER A 198 -1.77 -17.54 -3.06
CA SER A 198 -2.54 -16.66 -3.94
C SER A 198 -3.48 -17.47 -4.84
N VAL A 199 -3.00 -18.53 -5.47
CA VAL A 199 -3.81 -19.42 -6.29
C VAL A 199 -4.90 -20.13 -5.46
N ALA A 200 -4.54 -20.64 -4.29
CA ALA A 200 -5.49 -21.30 -3.39
C ALA A 200 -6.62 -20.34 -2.99
N LEU A 201 -6.31 -19.09 -2.66
CA LEU A 201 -7.30 -18.08 -2.28
C LEU A 201 -8.19 -17.61 -3.45
N VAL A 202 -7.72 -17.77 -4.70
CA VAL A 202 -8.56 -17.55 -5.89
C VAL A 202 -9.57 -18.68 -6.08
N VAL A 203 -9.16 -19.93 -5.85
CA VAL A 203 -10.01 -21.10 -6.05
C VAL A 203 -10.90 -21.36 -4.84
N TRP A 204 -10.35 -21.25 -3.65
CA TRP A 204 -11.02 -21.53 -2.38
C TRP A 204 -10.91 -20.29 -1.46
N PRO A 205 -11.97 -19.85 -0.74
CA PRO A 205 -13.27 -20.49 -0.53
C PRO A 205 -14.26 -20.25 -1.69
N THR A 206 -15.21 -21.18 -1.85
CA THR A 206 -16.26 -21.10 -2.89
C THR A 206 -17.21 -19.91 -2.66
N ARG A 207 -17.49 -19.58 -1.41
CA ARG A 207 -18.25 -18.39 -1.02
C ARG A 207 -17.27 -17.25 -0.71
N LYS A 208 -17.17 -16.29 -1.64
CA LYS A 208 -16.31 -15.11 -1.50
C LYS A 208 -17.10 -13.97 -0.89
N ASN A 209 -17.07 -13.85 0.44
CA ASN A 209 -17.60 -12.72 1.17
C ASN A 209 -16.52 -11.67 1.45
N LEU A 210 -16.91 -10.52 2.00
CA LEU A 210 -15.98 -9.45 2.37
C LEU A 210 -14.91 -9.93 3.36
N GLY A 211 -15.30 -10.80 4.29
CA GLY A 211 -14.34 -11.38 5.24
C GLY A 211 -13.25 -12.21 4.57
N ALA A 212 -13.59 -13.00 3.54
CA ALA A 212 -12.62 -13.75 2.75
C ALA A 212 -11.68 -12.81 1.98
N LEU A 213 -12.21 -11.69 1.44
CA LEU A 213 -11.40 -10.67 0.76
C LEU A 213 -10.40 -10.03 1.72
N LEU A 214 -10.84 -9.60 2.91
CA LEU A 214 -9.99 -9.01 3.94
C LEU A 214 -8.91 -9.97 4.41
N SER A 215 -9.32 -11.17 4.84
CA SER A 215 -8.38 -12.19 5.35
C SER A 215 -7.39 -12.65 4.27
N GLY A 216 -7.85 -12.84 3.03
CA GLY A 216 -7.01 -13.22 1.91
C GLY A 216 -6.00 -12.12 1.56
N SER A 217 -6.43 -10.86 1.54
CA SER A 217 -5.54 -9.71 1.31
C SER A 217 -4.46 -9.63 2.39
N CYS A 218 -4.83 -9.78 3.66
CA CYS A 218 -3.87 -9.79 4.77
C CYS A 218 -2.90 -10.97 4.68
N ALA A 219 -3.40 -12.16 4.37
CA ALA A 219 -2.58 -13.37 4.27
C ALA A 219 -1.52 -13.25 3.16
N ILE A 220 -1.89 -12.69 2.00
CA ILE A 220 -0.94 -12.47 0.91
C ILE A 220 0.09 -11.42 1.29
N MET A 221 -0.32 -10.28 1.85
CA MET A 221 0.62 -9.24 2.26
C MET A 221 1.58 -9.74 3.34
N LEU A 222 1.10 -10.58 4.27
CA LEU A 222 1.95 -11.23 5.26
C LEU A 222 2.92 -12.22 4.60
N ALA A 223 2.45 -13.05 3.66
CA ALA A 223 3.29 -14.00 2.94
C ALA A 223 4.42 -13.31 2.16
N ILE A 224 4.13 -12.15 1.52
CA ILE A 224 5.12 -11.35 0.82
C ILE A 224 6.20 -10.86 1.78
N GLN A 225 5.85 -10.48 2.99
CA GLN A 225 6.79 -9.98 3.99
C GLN A 225 7.88 -11.02 4.34
N PHE A 226 7.56 -12.31 4.31
CA PHE A 226 8.52 -13.38 4.62
C PHE A 226 9.63 -13.51 3.58
N TRP A 227 9.36 -13.32 2.30
CA TRP A 227 10.40 -13.44 1.26
C TRP A 227 10.98 -12.09 0.84
N HIS A 228 10.30 -10.99 1.19
CA HIS A 228 10.81 -9.65 0.89
C HIS A 228 11.94 -9.30 1.85
N GLY A 229 13.15 -9.22 1.33
CA GLY A 229 14.37 -9.02 2.14
C GLY A 229 14.72 -7.56 2.43
N HIS A 230 13.84 -6.60 2.14
CA HIS A 230 14.12 -5.18 2.34
C HIS A 230 13.04 -4.53 3.23
N GLY A 231 13.45 -3.60 4.09
CA GLY A 231 12.54 -2.80 4.91
C GLY A 231 11.76 -3.56 5.99
N GLY A 232 12.27 -4.68 6.50
CA GLY A 232 11.63 -5.59 7.45
C GLY A 232 10.56 -4.96 8.35
N GLY A 233 9.35 -5.50 8.34
CA GLY A 233 8.22 -5.01 9.14
C GLY A 233 7.52 -3.74 8.63
N LEU A 234 8.14 -2.95 7.75
CA LEU A 234 7.54 -1.72 7.21
C LEU A 234 6.31 -2.00 6.36
N VAL A 235 6.26 -3.13 5.70
CA VAL A 235 5.13 -3.57 4.86
C VAL A 235 3.86 -3.78 5.68
N MET A 236 3.97 -4.07 6.97
CA MET A 236 2.83 -4.25 7.87
C MET A 236 1.93 -3.01 7.93
N ALA A 237 2.50 -1.80 7.78
CA ALA A 237 1.75 -0.56 7.76
C ALA A 237 0.60 -0.56 6.75
N TRP A 238 0.79 -1.18 5.59
CA TRP A 238 -0.17 -1.14 4.49
C TRP A 238 -1.40 -2.02 4.73
N TYR A 239 -1.26 -3.16 5.39
CA TYR A 239 -2.37 -4.10 5.61
C TYR A 239 -2.87 -4.15 7.05
N LEU A 240 -2.20 -3.46 7.99
CA LEU A 240 -2.59 -3.44 9.40
C LEU A 240 -4.07 -3.06 9.62
N PRO A 241 -4.61 -2.01 8.98
CA PRO A 241 -6.04 -1.69 9.13
C PRO A 241 -6.94 -2.83 8.68
N LEU A 242 -6.59 -3.50 7.56
CA LEU A 242 -7.35 -4.63 7.03
C LEU A 242 -7.24 -5.87 7.96
N ALA A 243 -6.06 -6.08 8.56
CA ALA A 243 -5.85 -7.17 9.51
C ALA A 243 -6.72 -6.98 10.76
N LEU A 244 -6.76 -5.78 11.32
CA LEU A 244 -7.64 -5.48 12.45
C LEU A 244 -9.12 -5.70 12.09
N LEU A 245 -9.56 -5.22 10.93
CA LEU A 245 -10.92 -5.47 10.45
C LEU A 245 -11.21 -6.96 10.26
N ALA A 246 -10.22 -7.74 9.77
CA ALA A 246 -10.39 -9.18 9.60
C ALA A 246 -10.49 -9.94 10.93
N ILE A 247 -9.78 -9.47 11.97
CA ILE A 247 -9.79 -10.09 13.30
C ILE A 247 -11.09 -9.77 14.04
N PHE A 248 -11.51 -8.52 14.02
CA PHE A 248 -12.67 -8.04 14.79
C PHE A 248 -14.00 -8.12 14.03
N ARG A 249 -14.00 -8.62 12.79
CA ARG A 249 -15.23 -8.78 12.03
C ARG A 249 -16.24 -9.68 12.76
N PRO A 250 -17.55 -9.37 12.71
CA PRO A 250 -18.58 -10.31 13.13
C PRO A 250 -18.58 -11.55 12.23
N ASN A 251 -19.09 -12.68 12.73
CA ASN A 251 -19.31 -13.86 11.89
C ASN A 251 -20.27 -13.50 10.76
N LEU A 252 -19.74 -13.48 9.54
CA LEU A 252 -20.51 -13.28 8.31
C LEU A 252 -20.93 -14.68 7.81
N GLU A 253 -22.00 -15.22 8.37
CA GLU A 253 -22.64 -16.43 7.86
C GLU A 253 -23.41 -16.16 6.55
#